data_624f8725755332a51c7b48b05e5c96a0
#
_entry.id   624f8725755332a51c7b48b05e5c96a0
#
_cell.length_a   1.000
_cell.length_b   1.000
_cell.length_c   1.000
_cell.angle_alpha   90.00
_cell.angle_beta   90.00
_cell.angle_gamma   90.00
#
_symmetry.space_group_name_H-M   'P 1'
#
loop_
_entity.id
_entity.type
_entity.pdbx_description
1 polymer ?
#
loop_
_entity_poly.entity_id
_entity_poly.type
_entity_poly.pdbx_seq_one_letter_code
_entity_poly.pdbx_strand_id
1 'polypeptide(L)'
;MSAETSADFELEGVRHEYRPGAPALAAIDLTILSGQHVAIVGANGTGKSTLLKMLDGLVFPTSGALRAFGAPLTEDALEDPAYRRDFRARVGFVFQEADVQLFCSDASDELAFGPLQLGLPRDEVESRVREAAQQLRVEGILDRAPYTLSGGEKKRVAIASVLTMQPRVLLLDEPTNALDPRSQVWLLEVLDEWKQEGRTVVMATHDLSAAAESADRIVVLSEDHTIVADGTPEEVLLQRELLLAVNLIHEHTHRHASTAHRHAHAHGPGADPDLAHGH
;
A
#
# COMPACT_ATOMS: atom_id res chain seq x y z
N MET A 1 7.24 31.35 8.01
CA MET A 1 8.04 30.24 8.52
C MET A 1 7.57 29.01 7.73
N SER A 2 8.36 28.59 6.74
CA SER A 2 8.10 27.35 6.02
C SER A 2 8.25 26.21 7.03
N ALA A 3 7.19 25.44 7.24
CA ALA A 3 7.28 24.20 8.00
C ALA A 3 8.32 23.34 7.26
N GLU A 4 9.44 23.04 7.88
CA GLU A 4 10.35 21.99 7.37
C GLU A 4 9.53 20.70 7.32
N THR A 5 9.20 20.29 6.12
CA THR A 5 8.42 19.05 5.90
C THR A 5 9.36 17.90 6.30
N SER A 6 9.14 17.31 7.48
CA SER A 6 9.97 16.21 7.98
C SER A 6 9.73 14.96 7.12
N ALA A 7 10.80 14.20 6.89
CA ALA A 7 10.67 12.89 6.25
C ALA A 7 10.16 11.84 7.25
N ASP A 8 9.20 11.00 6.82
CA ASP A 8 8.82 9.82 7.57
C ASP A 8 9.76 8.66 7.25
N PHE A 9 10.23 8.55 5.99
CA PHE A 9 11.26 7.58 5.60
C PHE A 9 12.30 8.21 4.67
N GLU A 10 13.55 7.75 4.83
CA GLU A 10 14.68 8.10 3.98
C GLU A 10 15.47 6.83 3.65
N LEU A 11 15.62 6.55 2.37
CA LEU A 11 16.38 5.43 1.81
C LEU A 11 17.53 5.99 0.99
N GLU A 12 18.74 5.55 1.27
CA GLU A 12 19.97 5.99 0.59
C GLU A 12 20.73 4.79 0.04
N GLY A 13 20.73 4.61 -1.29
CA GLY A 13 21.40 3.53 -2.00
C GLY A 13 21.00 2.13 -1.53
N VAL A 14 19.75 1.96 -1.09
CA VAL A 14 19.27 0.73 -0.45
C VAL A 14 19.26 -0.42 -1.44
N ARG A 15 19.86 -1.56 -1.03
CA ARG A 15 19.82 -2.84 -1.73
C ARG A 15 19.28 -3.92 -0.82
N HIS A 16 18.59 -4.90 -1.40
CA HIS A 16 18.16 -6.08 -0.69
C HIS A 16 18.16 -7.31 -1.58
N GLU A 17 18.69 -8.40 -1.04
CA GLU A 17 18.69 -9.72 -1.69
C GLU A 17 18.19 -10.76 -0.69
N TYR A 18 17.16 -11.53 -1.06
CA TYR A 18 16.73 -12.68 -0.26
C TYR A 18 17.69 -13.87 -0.38
N ARG A 19 18.44 -13.92 -1.47
CA ARG A 19 19.50 -14.90 -1.74
C ARG A 19 20.62 -14.22 -2.52
N PRO A 20 21.88 -14.59 -2.30
CA PRO A 20 23.00 -14.03 -3.05
C PRO A 20 22.76 -14.10 -4.58
N GLY A 21 22.89 -12.97 -5.25
CA GLY A 21 22.70 -12.85 -6.70
C GLY A 21 21.24 -12.80 -7.18
N ALA A 22 20.26 -12.71 -6.29
CA ALA A 22 18.86 -12.51 -6.60
C ALA A 22 18.35 -11.21 -5.95
N PRO A 23 18.64 -10.04 -6.54
CA PRO A 23 18.23 -8.76 -6.00
C PRO A 23 16.70 -8.65 -6.00
N ALA A 24 16.15 -8.11 -4.94
CA ALA A 24 14.75 -7.69 -4.83
C ALA A 24 14.62 -6.16 -4.83
N LEU A 25 15.70 -5.45 -4.44
CA LEU A 25 15.85 -3.99 -4.56
C LEU A 25 17.31 -3.69 -4.93
N ALA A 26 17.52 -2.77 -5.88
CA ALA A 26 18.82 -2.44 -6.41
C ALA A 26 19.05 -0.92 -6.39
N ALA A 27 19.79 -0.45 -5.37
CA ALA A 27 20.16 0.98 -5.20
C ALA A 27 18.93 1.92 -5.21
N ILE A 28 18.03 1.72 -4.26
CA ILE A 28 16.87 2.59 -4.07
C ILE A 28 17.25 3.83 -3.27
N ASP A 29 17.05 5.00 -3.88
CA ASP A 29 17.08 6.30 -3.24
C ASP A 29 15.65 6.83 -3.22
N LEU A 30 15.07 7.02 -2.03
CA LEU A 30 13.67 7.44 -1.88
C LEU A 30 13.48 8.17 -0.56
N THR A 31 12.87 9.36 -0.60
CA THR A 31 12.41 10.07 0.59
C THR A 31 10.90 10.17 0.55
N ILE A 32 10.23 9.76 1.63
CA ILE A 32 8.79 9.88 1.81
C ILE A 32 8.54 10.95 2.88
N LEU A 33 7.88 12.03 2.48
CA LEU A 33 7.59 13.15 3.36
C LEU A 33 6.36 12.87 4.22
N SER A 34 6.32 13.47 5.40
CA SER A 34 5.17 13.41 6.29
C SER A 34 3.92 13.99 5.63
N GLY A 35 2.81 13.25 5.71
CA GLY A 35 1.53 13.62 5.09
C GLY A 35 1.45 13.35 3.59
N GLN A 36 2.49 12.78 2.96
CA GLN A 36 2.50 12.49 1.55
C GLN A 36 1.78 11.16 1.26
N HIS A 37 0.97 11.13 0.21
CA HIS A 37 0.41 9.89 -0.35
C HIS A 37 1.24 9.45 -1.56
N VAL A 38 1.93 8.31 -1.43
CA VAL A 38 2.85 7.78 -2.44
C VAL A 38 2.34 6.44 -2.96
N ALA A 39 2.19 6.32 -4.27
CA ALA A 39 1.96 5.04 -4.91
C ALA A 39 3.26 4.48 -5.50
N ILE A 40 3.64 3.28 -5.08
CA ILE A 40 4.73 2.52 -5.67
C ILE A 40 4.12 1.58 -6.71
N VAL A 41 4.40 1.83 -7.99
CA VAL A 41 3.84 1.04 -9.08
C VAL A 41 4.94 0.25 -9.81
N GLY A 42 4.56 -0.86 -10.43
CA GLY A 42 5.48 -1.72 -11.17
C GLY A 42 4.83 -3.07 -11.45
N ALA A 43 5.36 -3.83 -12.41
CA ALA A 43 4.94 -5.19 -12.69
C ALA A 43 5.11 -6.12 -11.47
N ASN A 44 4.53 -7.31 -11.54
CA ASN A 44 4.72 -8.31 -10.49
C ASN A 44 6.20 -8.72 -10.40
N GLY A 45 6.72 -8.83 -9.18
CA GLY A 45 8.12 -9.22 -8.94
C GLY A 45 9.14 -8.08 -8.95
N THR A 46 8.76 -6.82 -9.24
CA THR A 46 9.70 -5.66 -9.28
C THR A 46 10.24 -5.23 -7.92
N GLY A 47 9.72 -5.77 -6.81
CA GLY A 47 10.21 -5.46 -5.45
C GLY A 47 9.28 -4.57 -4.62
N LYS A 48 8.08 -4.21 -5.11
CA LYS A 48 7.11 -3.35 -4.39
C LYS A 48 6.83 -3.83 -2.96
N SER A 49 6.39 -5.08 -2.81
CA SER A 49 6.11 -5.67 -1.49
C SER A 49 7.36 -5.77 -0.61
N THR A 50 8.54 -5.98 -1.20
CA THR A 50 9.81 -5.97 -0.48
C THR A 50 10.11 -4.59 0.07
N LEU A 51 9.90 -3.54 -0.73
CA LEU A 51 10.07 -2.16 -0.31
C LEU A 51 9.11 -1.81 0.85
N LEU A 52 7.82 -2.16 0.73
CA LEU A 52 6.86 -1.94 1.82
C LEU A 52 7.24 -2.71 3.11
N LYS A 53 7.64 -3.98 3.01
CA LYS A 53 8.10 -4.77 4.15
C LYS A 53 9.35 -4.16 4.79
N MET A 54 10.20 -3.52 4.00
CA MET A 54 11.38 -2.82 4.50
C MET A 54 10.99 -1.56 5.26
N LEU A 55 10.04 -0.78 4.75
CA LEU A 55 9.50 0.39 5.46
C LEU A 55 8.80 -0.02 6.77
N ASP A 56 8.21 -1.21 6.84
CA ASP A 56 7.63 -1.77 8.09
C ASP A 56 8.68 -2.41 9.00
N GLY A 57 9.96 -2.48 8.63
CA GLY A 57 11.00 -3.14 9.43
C GLY A 57 10.80 -4.66 9.57
N LEU A 58 10.18 -5.32 8.58
CA LEU A 58 10.07 -6.78 8.46
C LEU A 58 11.25 -7.38 7.71
N VAL A 59 11.90 -6.60 6.86
CA VAL A 59 13.15 -6.93 6.18
C VAL A 59 14.08 -5.70 6.23
N PHE A 60 15.39 -5.93 6.16
CA PHE A 60 16.39 -4.86 6.28
C PHE A 60 17.28 -4.81 5.06
N PRO A 61 17.86 -3.64 4.73
CA PRO A 61 18.82 -3.51 3.66
C PRO A 61 20.02 -4.46 3.82
N THR A 62 20.46 -5.10 2.73
CA THR A 62 21.76 -5.79 2.69
C THR A 62 22.90 -4.80 2.53
N SER A 63 22.64 -3.60 1.97
CA SER A 63 23.52 -2.45 1.92
C SER A 63 22.74 -1.16 1.69
N GLY A 64 23.37 -0.01 1.93
CA GLY A 64 22.72 1.29 1.96
C GLY A 64 22.21 1.63 3.36
N ALA A 65 21.42 2.70 3.49
CA ALA A 65 20.89 3.18 4.76
C ALA A 65 19.36 3.39 4.67
N LEU A 66 18.66 3.02 5.74
CA LEU A 66 17.24 3.26 5.93
C LEU A 66 17.01 3.98 7.25
N ARG A 67 16.27 5.07 7.21
CA ARG A 67 15.84 5.82 8.39
C ARG A 67 14.33 5.93 8.41
N ALA A 68 13.77 5.88 9.61
CA ALA A 68 12.36 6.16 9.84
C ALA A 68 12.22 7.25 10.91
N PHE A 69 11.44 8.28 10.64
CA PHE A 69 11.22 9.41 11.57
C PHE A 69 12.54 10.04 12.07
N GLY A 70 13.56 10.12 11.19
CA GLY A 70 14.88 10.66 11.49
C GLY A 70 15.82 9.72 12.24
N ALA A 71 15.40 8.53 12.67
CA ALA A 71 16.24 7.52 13.34
C ALA A 71 16.57 6.36 12.39
N PRO A 72 17.75 5.70 12.53
CA PRO A 72 18.06 4.50 11.77
C PRO A 72 17.03 3.39 12.04
N LEU A 73 16.52 2.76 10.96
CA LEU A 73 15.66 1.59 11.05
C LEU A 73 16.48 0.36 10.69
N THR A 74 16.94 -0.35 11.73
CA THR A 74 17.77 -1.57 11.62
C THR A 74 17.20 -2.66 12.49
N GLU A 75 17.63 -3.91 12.26
CA GLU A 75 17.26 -5.05 13.09
C GLU A 75 17.66 -4.81 14.55
N ASP A 76 18.91 -4.38 14.79
CA ASP A 76 19.43 -4.07 16.14
C ASP A 76 18.62 -2.95 16.83
N ALA A 77 18.20 -1.91 16.08
CA ALA A 77 17.39 -0.84 16.67
C ALA A 77 16.01 -1.34 17.13
N LEU A 78 15.41 -2.28 16.40
CA LEU A 78 14.14 -2.91 16.78
C LEU A 78 14.26 -3.95 17.90
N GLU A 79 15.47 -4.32 18.33
CA GLU A 79 15.66 -5.11 19.56
C GLU A 79 15.33 -4.31 20.81
N ASP A 80 15.53 -2.96 20.79
CA ASP A 80 15.08 -2.09 21.88
C ASP A 80 13.54 -2.10 21.98
N PRO A 81 12.97 -2.56 23.13
CA PRO A 81 11.52 -2.64 23.29
C PRO A 81 10.81 -1.29 23.24
N ALA A 82 11.47 -0.19 23.65
CA ALA A 82 10.87 1.15 23.64
C ALA A 82 10.79 1.69 22.21
N TYR A 83 11.90 1.57 21.46
CA TYR A 83 11.95 1.96 20.06
C TYR A 83 10.96 1.13 19.22
N ARG A 84 10.96 -0.20 19.39
CA ARG A 84 10.02 -1.09 18.67
C ARG A 84 8.57 -0.74 18.93
N ARG A 85 8.17 -0.47 20.19
CA ARG A 85 6.80 -0.09 20.53
C ARG A 85 6.42 1.24 19.88
N ASP A 86 7.28 2.25 19.96
CA ASP A 86 7.04 3.55 19.34
C ASP A 86 6.92 3.43 17.82
N PHE A 87 7.82 2.69 17.17
CA PHE A 87 7.78 2.45 15.73
C PHE A 87 6.48 1.73 15.31
N ARG A 88 6.11 0.63 15.99
CA ARG A 88 4.87 -0.13 15.70
C ARG A 88 3.60 0.64 15.98
N ALA A 89 3.63 1.61 16.87
CA ALA A 89 2.50 2.52 17.09
C ALA A 89 2.33 3.54 15.95
N ARG A 90 3.42 3.87 15.25
CA ARG A 90 3.42 4.88 14.17
C ARG A 90 3.21 4.30 12.77
N VAL A 91 3.57 3.03 12.55
CA VAL A 91 3.52 2.39 11.24
C VAL A 91 2.52 1.24 11.28
N GLY A 92 1.53 1.30 10.41
CA GLY A 92 0.57 0.22 10.19
C GLY A 92 0.80 -0.41 8.81
N PHE A 93 0.74 -1.74 8.73
CA PHE A 93 0.94 -2.48 7.48
C PHE A 93 -0.27 -3.38 7.18
N VAL A 94 -0.78 -3.29 5.96
CA VAL A 94 -1.82 -4.17 5.43
C VAL A 94 -1.22 -5.06 4.35
N PHE A 95 -1.21 -6.37 4.61
CA PHE A 95 -0.67 -7.36 3.67
C PHE A 95 -1.56 -7.54 2.45
N GLN A 96 -0.94 -7.94 1.34
CA GLN A 96 -1.65 -8.27 0.11
C GLN A 96 -2.72 -9.35 0.35
N GLU A 97 -2.36 -10.43 1.04
CA GLU A 97 -3.27 -11.52 1.41
C GLU A 97 -3.79 -11.31 2.83
N ALA A 98 -5.08 -11.03 2.98
CA ALA A 98 -5.71 -10.84 4.28
C ALA A 98 -5.64 -12.09 5.18
N ASP A 99 -5.63 -13.29 4.58
CA ASP A 99 -5.56 -14.56 5.31
C ASP A 99 -4.27 -14.73 6.14
N VAL A 100 -3.18 -14.09 5.75
CA VAL A 100 -1.92 -14.14 6.54
C VAL A 100 -1.92 -13.13 7.68
N GLN A 101 -2.82 -12.17 7.67
CA GLN A 101 -2.95 -11.13 8.69
C GLN A 101 -3.94 -11.48 9.78
N LEU A 102 -5.07 -12.15 9.42
CA LEU A 102 -6.19 -12.44 10.32
C LEU A 102 -5.96 -13.78 11.04
N PHE A 103 -5.90 -13.76 12.37
CA PHE A 103 -5.56 -14.93 13.20
C PHE A 103 -6.40 -15.05 14.48
N CYS A 104 -7.22 -14.05 14.83
CA CYS A 104 -8.10 -14.10 15.99
C CYS A 104 -9.35 -14.97 15.78
N SER A 105 -10.12 -15.20 16.85
CA SER A 105 -11.32 -16.02 16.83
C SER A 105 -12.45 -15.40 16.03
N ASP A 106 -12.57 -14.09 16.07
CA ASP A 106 -13.59 -13.32 15.37
C ASP A 106 -13.03 -11.94 14.92
N ALA A 107 -13.81 -11.24 14.09
CA ALA A 107 -13.40 -9.96 13.54
C ALA A 107 -13.30 -8.85 14.61
N SER A 108 -14.09 -8.91 15.68
CA SER A 108 -13.99 -7.93 16.77
C SER A 108 -12.66 -8.03 17.50
N ASP A 109 -12.21 -9.25 17.79
CA ASP A 109 -10.92 -9.52 18.41
C ASP A 109 -9.76 -9.10 17.49
N GLU A 110 -9.89 -9.29 16.16
CA GLU A 110 -8.91 -8.78 15.19
C GLU A 110 -8.75 -7.25 15.25
N LEU A 111 -9.87 -6.52 15.30
CA LEU A 111 -9.84 -5.08 15.40
C LEU A 111 -9.30 -4.60 16.77
N ALA A 112 -9.57 -5.32 17.84
CA ALA A 112 -9.14 -4.97 19.18
C ALA A 112 -7.67 -5.31 19.45
N PHE A 113 -7.09 -6.25 18.72
CA PHE A 113 -5.76 -6.80 19.00
C PHE A 113 -4.66 -5.73 19.05
N GLY A 114 -4.55 -4.91 17.99
CA GLY A 114 -3.53 -3.85 17.90
C GLY A 114 -3.60 -2.85 19.06
N PRO A 115 -4.73 -2.20 19.31
CA PRO A 115 -4.92 -1.28 20.43
C PRO A 115 -4.62 -1.90 21.80
N LEU A 116 -5.00 -3.16 22.02
CA LEU A 116 -4.68 -3.89 23.26
C LEU A 116 -3.18 -4.12 23.41
N GLN A 117 -2.45 -4.43 22.32
CA GLN A 117 -0.99 -4.58 22.35
C GLN A 117 -0.28 -3.25 22.62
N LEU A 118 -0.87 -2.12 22.22
CA LEU A 118 -0.39 -0.79 22.57
C LEU A 118 -0.66 -0.44 24.04
N GLY A 119 -1.47 -1.22 24.76
CA GLY A 119 -1.82 -1.02 26.16
C GLY A 119 -2.87 0.07 26.39
N LEU A 120 -3.73 0.31 25.39
CA LEU A 120 -4.80 1.31 25.51
C LEU A 120 -5.87 0.88 26.51
N PRO A 121 -6.54 1.83 27.20
CA PRO A 121 -7.68 1.55 28.06
C PRO A 121 -8.83 0.91 27.26
N ARG A 122 -9.61 0.07 27.93
CA ARG A 122 -10.66 -0.73 27.30
C ARG A 122 -11.73 0.11 26.59
N ASP A 123 -12.14 1.21 27.20
CA ASP A 123 -13.10 2.16 26.64
C ASP A 123 -12.59 2.81 25.34
N GLU A 124 -11.31 3.13 25.29
CA GLU A 124 -10.65 3.64 24.08
C GLU A 124 -10.56 2.56 23.00
N VAL A 125 -10.19 1.31 23.36
CA VAL A 125 -10.21 0.18 22.42
C VAL A 125 -11.59 0.00 21.80
N GLU A 126 -12.66 -0.03 22.62
CA GLU A 126 -14.03 -0.18 22.13
C GLU A 126 -14.47 0.99 21.22
N SER A 127 -14.02 2.21 21.49
CA SER A 127 -14.28 3.38 20.62
C SER A 127 -13.60 3.21 19.25
N ARG A 128 -12.29 2.91 19.25
CA ARG A 128 -11.51 2.75 18.02
C ARG A 128 -12.00 1.58 17.15
N VAL A 129 -12.39 0.47 17.78
CA VAL A 129 -12.99 -0.67 17.08
C VAL A 129 -14.28 -0.25 16.39
N ARG A 130 -15.17 0.49 17.09
CA ARG A 130 -16.43 0.96 16.53
C ARG A 130 -16.20 1.92 15.36
N GLU A 131 -15.31 2.88 15.51
CA GLU A 131 -14.96 3.85 14.47
C GLU A 131 -14.41 3.16 13.21
N ALA A 132 -13.41 2.30 13.36
CA ALA A 132 -12.83 1.56 12.24
C ALA A 132 -13.84 0.61 11.58
N ALA A 133 -14.70 -0.04 12.37
CA ALA A 133 -15.75 -0.91 11.84
C ALA A 133 -16.74 -0.11 10.98
N GLN A 134 -17.13 1.10 11.39
CA GLN A 134 -17.99 1.98 10.63
C GLN A 134 -17.34 2.46 9.33
N GLN A 135 -16.08 2.92 9.40
CA GLN A 135 -15.34 3.38 8.22
C GLN A 135 -15.26 2.30 7.14
N LEU A 136 -14.95 1.06 7.53
CA LEU A 136 -14.80 -0.08 6.61
C LEU A 136 -16.09 -0.88 6.40
N ARG A 137 -17.21 -0.47 7.03
CA ARG A 137 -18.54 -1.11 6.93
C ARG A 137 -18.50 -2.60 7.25
N VAL A 138 -17.89 -2.94 8.38
CA VAL A 138 -17.75 -4.31 8.88
C VAL A 138 -18.53 -4.56 10.17
N GLU A 139 -19.36 -3.59 10.64
CA GLU A 139 -20.11 -3.71 11.90
C GLU A 139 -20.99 -4.98 11.96
N GLY A 140 -21.59 -5.36 10.84
CA GLY A 140 -22.47 -6.51 10.75
C GLY A 140 -21.79 -7.88 10.73
N ILE A 141 -20.44 -7.90 10.80
CA ILE A 141 -19.65 -9.14 10.72
C ILE A 141 -18.62 -9.26 11.84
N LEU A 142 -18.66 -8.38 12.86
CA LEU A 142 -17.68 -8.34 13.95
C LEU A 142 -17.63 -9.63 14.78
N ASP A 143 -18.75 -10.32 14.93
CA ASP A 143 -18.89 -11.59 15.64
C ASP A 143 -18.63 -12.83 14.78
N ARG A 144 -18.22 -12.66 13.52
CA ARG A 144 -17.91 -13.75 12.61
C ARG A 144 -16.41 -14.08 12.63
N ALA A 145 -16.13 -15.40 12.58
CA ALA A 145 -14.76 -15.88 12.46
C ALA A 145 -14.17 -15.56 11.06
N PRO A 146 -12.89 -15.13 10.97
CA PRO A 146 -12.25 -14.73 9.72
C PRO A 146 -12.37 -15.76 8.59
N TYR A 147 -12.26 -17.06 8.89
CA TYR A 147 -12.39 -18.12 7.88
C TYR A 147 -13.80 -18.25 7.28
N THR A 148 -14.82 -17.61 7.86
CA THR A 148 -16.20 -17.58 7.33
C THR A 148 -16.48 -16.36 6.45
N LEU A 149 -15.54 -15.42 6.38
CA LEU A 149 -15.67 -14.19 5.63
C LEU A 149 -15.30 -14.40 4.16
N SER A 150 -15.96 -13.66 3.27
CA SER A 150 -15.54 -13.55 1.86
C SER A 150 -14.19 -12.83 1.75
N GLY A 151 -13.49 -12.95 0.61
CA GLY A 151 -12.22 -12.28 0.39
C GLY A 151 -12.27 -10.76 0.59
N GLY A 152 -13.32 -10.10 0.09
CA GLY A 152 -13.51 -8.66 0.29
C GLY A 152 -13.83 -8.29 1.74
N GLU A 153 -14.62 -9.11 2.46
CA GLU A 153 -14.87 -8.91 3.90
C GLU A 153 -13.58 -9.07 4.70
N LYS A 154 -12.77 -10.10 4.43
CA LYS A 154 -11.46 -10.31 5.06
C LYS A 154 -10.54 -9.10 4.84
N LYS A 155 -10.46 -8.60 3.60
CA LYS A 155 -9.63 -7.44 3.28
C LYS A 155 -10.05 -6.20 4.05
N ARG A 156 -11.37 -5.93 4.15
CA ARG A 156 -11.89 -4.81 4.93
C ARG A 156 -11.61 -4.97 6.43
N VAL A 157 -11.77 -6.17 6.99
CA VAL A 157 -11.42 -6.46 8.39
C VAL A 157 -9.91 -6.27 8.62
N ALA A 158 -9.05 -6.73 7.70
CA ALA A 158 -7.61 -6.55 7.79
C ALA A 158 -7.19 -5.07 7.74
N ILE A 159 -7.84 -4.26 6.90
CA ILE A 159 -7.60 -2.81 6.89
C ILE A 159 -8.10 -2.18 8.20
N ALA A 160 -9.33 -2.51 8.61
CA ALA A 160 -9.91 -1.98 9.85
C ALA A 160 -9.06 -2.29 11.08
N SER A 161 -8.49 -3.50 11.20
CA SER A 161 -7.62 -3.88 12.32
C SER A 161 -6.34 -3.02 12.42
N VAL A 162 -5.83 -2.54 11.29
CA VAL A 162 -4.68 -1.61 11.29
C VAL A 162 -5.13 -0.18 11.62
N LEU A 163 -6.29 0.25 11.10
CA LEU A 163 -6.81 1.60 11.37
C LEU A 163 -7.12 1.84 12.85
N THR A 164 -7.50 0.81 13.61
CA THR A 164 -7.73 0.91 15.07
C THR A 164 -6.50 1.37 15.85
N MET A 165 -5.30 1.15 15.34
CA MET A 165 -4.06 1.64 15.95
C MET A 165 -3.84 3.13 15.71
N GLN A 166 -4.56 3.73 14.74
CA GLN A 166 -4.42 5.12 14.30
C GLN A 166 -2.97 5.49 13.96
N PRO A 167 -2.29 4.69 13.11
CA PRO A 167 -0.89 4.91 12.81
C PRO A 167 -0.68 6.25 12.09
N ARG A 168 0.53 6.81 12.18
CA ARG A 168 0.93 8.00 11.42
C ARG A 168 1.16 7.69 9.95
N VAL A 169 1.69 6.50 9.67
CA VAL A 169 1.97 5.98 8.32
C VAL A 169 1.20 4.70 8.09
N LEU A 170 0.49 4.62 6.98
CA LEU A 170 -0.19 3.42 6.51
C LEU A 170 0.51 2.86 5.27
N LEU A 171 0.97 1.62 5.38
CA LEU A 171 1.57 0.87 4.29
C LEU A 171 0.55 -0.14 3.77
N LEU A 172 0.26 -0.11 2.47
CA LEU A 172 -0.79 -0.92 1.85
C LEU A 172 -0.20 -1.73 0.68
N ASP A 173 -0.20 -3.05 0.79
CA ASP A 173 0.24 -3.93 -0.30
C ASP A 173 -0.96 -4.44 -1.08
N GLU A 174 -1.10 -3.99 -2.34
CA GLU A 174 -2.20 -4.32 -3.26
C GLU A 174 -3.59 -4.22 -2.59
N PRO A 175 -3.94 -3.05 -2.01
CA PRO A 175 -5.13 -2.95 -1.15
C PRO A 175 -6.45 -3.09 -1.90
N THR A 176 -6.49 -2.80 -3.19
CA THR A 176 -7.68 -2.91 -4.05
C THR A 176 -7.94 -4.33 -4.55
N ASN A 177 -6.93 -5.22 -4.47
CA ASN A 177 -7.09 -6.61 -4.88
C ASN A 177 -8.15 -7.32 -4.04
N ALA A 178 -8.97 -8.14 -4.70
CA ALA A 178 -10.09 -8.88 -4.13
C ALA A 178 -11.26 -8.02 -3.59
N LEU A 179 -11.21 -6.70 -3.74
CA LEU A 179 -12.34 -5.81 -3.45
C LEU A 179 -13.25 -5.68 -4.68
N ASP A 180 -14.56 -5.74 -4.44
CA ASP A 180 -15.54 -5.34 -5.45
C ASP A 180 -15.46 -3.81 -5.70
N PRO A 181 -15.98 -3.30 -6.83
CA PRO A 181 -15.87 -1.89 -7.19
C PRO A 181 -16.40 -0.92 -6.12
N ARG A 182 -17.47 -1.32 -5.41
CA ARG A 182 -18.03 -0.51 -4.33
C ARG A 182 -17.10 -0.43 -3.12
N SER A 183 -16.47 -1.55 -2.76
CA SER A 183 -15.50 -1.61 -1.67
C SER A 183 -14.20 -0.86 -2.01
N GLN A 184 -13.81 -0.81 -3.29
CA GLN A 184 -12.69 0.03 -3.75
C GLN A 184 -12.98 1.52 -3.53
N VAL A 185 -14.18 1.99 -3.91
CA VAL A 185 -14.59 3.39 -3.66
C VAL A 185 -14.51 3.72 -2.16
N TRP A 186 -15.03 2.87 -1.29
CA TRP A 186 -14.94 3.10 0.16
C TRP A 186 -13.52 3.16 0.68
N LEU A 187 -12.62 2.33 0.15
CA LEU A 187 -11.22 2.41 0.53
C LEU A 187 -10.61 3.75 0.11
N LEU A 188 -10.88 4.20 -1.10
CA LEU A 188 -10.39 5.50 -1.58
C LEU A 188 -10.93 6.67 -0.75
N GLU A 189 -12.22 6.63 -0.35
CA GLU A 189 -12.80 7.60 0.57
C GLU A 189 -12.04 7.66 1.92
N VAL A 190 -11.72 6.50 2.51
CA VAL A 190 -10.93 6.42 3.75
C VAL A 190 -9.51 6.98 3.56
N LEU A 191 -8.87 6.70 2.43
CA LEU A 191 -7.54 7.24 2.13
C LEU A 191 -7.58 8.76 1.94
N ASP A 192 -8.65 9.30 1.35
CA ASP A 192 -8.83 10.75 1.23
C ASP A 192 -9.05 11.43 2.57
N GLU A 193 -9.84 10.83 3.48
CA GLU A 193 -9.97 11.30 4.87
C GLU A 193 -8.60 11.36 5.56
N TRP A 194 -7.77 10.32 5.41
CA TRP A 194 -6.43 10.25 5.97
C TRP A 194 -5.49 11.33 5.41
N LYS A 195 -5.64 11.64 4.13
CA LYS A 195 -4.92 12.73 3.48
C LYS A 195 -5.29 14.08 4.10
N GLN A 196 -6.58 14.31 4.32
CA GLN A 196 -7.06 15.55 4.97
C GLN A 196 -6.57 15.67 6.42
N GLU A 197 -6.34 14.55 7.12
CA GLU A 197 -5.75 14.51 8.46
C GLU A 197 -4.21 14.70 8.45
N GLY A 198 -3.58 14.79 7.28
CA GLY A 198 -2.14 14.94 7.12
C GLY A 198 -1.35 13.68 7.48
N ARG A 199 -1.96 12.50 7.37
CA ARG A 199 -1.29 11.20 7.56
C ARG A 199 -0.59 10.76 6.29
N THR A 200 0.46 9.97 6.45
CA THR A 200 1.23 9.43 5.33
C THR A 200 0.67 8.09 4.87
N VAL A 201 0.52 7.92 3.56
CA VAL A 201 0.13 6.64 2.97
C VAL A 201 1.15 6.22 1.92
N VAL A 202 1.59 4.95 1.97
CA VAL A 202 2.42 4.34 0.94
C VAL A 202 1.71 3.09 0.43
N MET A 203 1.26 3.14 -0.80
CA MET A 203 0.54 2.04 -1.43
C MET A 203 1.38 1.40 -2.53
N ALA A 204 1.56 0.08 -2.48
CA ALA A 204 2.09 -0.68 -3.61
C ALA A 204 0.92 -1.22 -4.44
N THR A 205 0.94 -0.98 -5.74
CA THR A 205 -0.08 -1.50 -6.66
C THR A 205 0.45 -1.64 -8.08
N HIS A 206 -0.20 -2.44 -8.88
CA HIS A 206 -0.02 -2.49 -10.33
C HIS A 206 -1.15 -1.76 -11.07
N ASP A 207 -2.17 -1.31 -10.36
CA ASP A 207 -3.30 -0.54 -10.91
C ASP A 207 -2.95 0.95 -10.96
N LEU A 208 -2.63 1.43 -12.17
CA LEU A 208 -2.32 2.84 -12.42
C LEU A 208 -3.51 3.78 -12.15
N SER A 209 -4.74 3.30 -12.31
CA SER A 209 -5.93 4.12 -12.07
C SER A 209 -6.10 4.37 -10.59
N ALA A 210 -6.02 3.32 -9.75
CA ALA A 210 -6.05 3.45 -8.30
C ALA A 210 -4.88 4.31 -7.78
N ALA A 211 -3.68 4.15 -8.35
CA ALA A 211 -2.52 4.97 -8.00
C ALA A 211 -2.75 6.45 -8.33
N ALA A 212 -3.26 6.77 -9.51
CA ALA A 212 -3.50 8.14 -9.94
C ALA A 212 -4.61 8.85 -9.15
N GLU A 213 -5.62 8.10 -8.69
CA GLU A 213 -6.76 8.64 -7.94
C GLU A 213 -6.41 8.92 -6.47
N SER A 214 -5.52 8.12 -5.86
CA SER A 214 -5.24 8.17 -4.42
C SER A 214 -3.93 8.84 -4.02
N ALA A 215 -2.94 8.96 -4.95
CA ALA A 215 -1.61 9.42 -4.60
C ALA A 215 -1.30 10.84 -5.08
N ASP A 216 -0.43 11.54 -4.34
CA ASP A 216 0.19 12.81 -4.74
C ASP A 216 1.43 12.59 -5.60
N ARG A 217 2.04 11.40 -5.47
CA ARG A 217 3.30 11.03 -6.10
C ARG A 217 3.31 9.56 -6.47
N ILE A 218 3.77 9.26 -7.66
CA ILE A 218 3.95 7.91 -8.17
C ILE A 218 5.44 7.63 -8.34
N VAL A 219 5.88 6.50 -7.76
CA VAL A 219 7.24 5.95 -7.89
C VAL A 219 7.14 4.67 -8.70
N VAL A 220 7.84 4.58 -9.84
CA VAL A 220 7.79 3.43 -10.75
C VAL A 220 9.02 2.55 -10.53
N LEU A 221 8.79 1.28 -10.15
CA LEU A 221 9.81 0.24 -10.07
C LEU A 221 9.85 -0.58 -11.36
N SER A 222 11.07 -0.76 -11.91
CA SER A 222 11.33 -1.61 -13.07
C SER A 222 11.59 -3.06 -12.68
N GLU A 223 11.66 -3.95 -13.67
CA GLU A 223 12.09 -5.35 -13.51
C GLU A 223 13.56 -5.48 -13.08
N ASP A 224 14.37 -4.43 -13.26
CA ASP A 224 15.74 -4.34 -12.73
C ASP A 224 15.78 -3.94 -11.25
N HIS A 225 14.62 -3.87 -10.58
CA HIS A 225 14.47 -3.55 -9.16
C HIS A 225 14.98 -2.15 -8.77
N THR A 226 14.93 -1.21 -9.71
CA THR A 226 15.32 0.20 -9.54
C THR A 226 14.14 1.13 -9.74
N ILE A 227 14.22 2.35 -9.19
CA ILE A 227 13.28 3.42 -9.50
C ILE A 227 13.63 3.98 -10.88
N VAL A 228 12.66 3.99 -11.80
CA VAL A 228 12.84 4.49 -13.18
C VAL A 228 12.01 5.74 -13.46
N ALA A 229 11.01 6.05 -12.65
CA ALA A 229 10.31 7.31 -12.64
C ALA A 229 9.83 7.66 -11.23
N ASP A 230 9.73 8.95 -10.96
CA ASP A 230 9.30 9.52 -9.69
C ASP A 230 8.75 10.91 -9.96
N GLY A 231 7.47 11.12 -9.73
CA GLY A 231 6.79 12.39 -10.04
C GLY A 231 5.31 12.38 -9.68
N THR A 232 4.63 13.44 -10.06
CA THR A 232 3.17 13.50 -9.92
C THR A 232 2.48 12.47 -10.80
N PRO A 233 1.24 12.07 -10.49
CA PRO A 233 0.48 11.15 -11.34
C PRO A 233 0.44 11.60 -12.81
N GLU A 234 0.22 12.89 -13.04
CA GLU A 234 0.19 13.45 -14.40
C GLU A 234 1.51 13.29 -15.15
N GLU A 235 2.63 13.61 -14.49
CA GLU A 235 3.97 13.48 -15.09
C GLU A 235 4.33 12.04 -15.43
N VAL A 236 3.97 11.09 -14.56
CA VAL A 236 4.26 9.66 -14.77
C VAL A 236 3.36 9.07 -15.84
N LEU A 237 2.05 9.37 -15.82
CA LEU A 237 1.10 8.84 -16.80
C LEU A 237 1.35 9.36 -18.23
N LEU A 238 1.97 10.53 -18.41
CA LEU A 238 2.39 11.04 -19.72
C LEU A 238 3.58 10.26 -20.31
N GLN A 239 4.34 9.50 -19.49
CA GLN A 239 5.52 8.74 -19.94
C GLN A 239 5.12 7.38 -20.54
N ARG A 240 4.29 7.40 -21.57
CA ARG A 240 3.73 6.19 -22.18
C ARG A 240 4.78 5.14 -22.58
N GLU A 241 5.89 5.56 -23.18
CA GLU A 241 6.96 4.65 -23.60
C GLU A 241 7.60 3.95 -22.41
N LEU A 242 7.81 4.66 -21.31
CA LEU A 242 8.30 4.09 -20.06
C LEU A 242 7.30 3.06 -19.50
N LEU A 243 6.01 3.42 -19.41
CA LEU A 243 4.97 2.54 -18.89
C LEU A 243 4.81 1.25 -19.70
N LEU A 244 5.01 1.32 -21.03
CA LEU A 244 5.10 0.13 -21.90
C LEU A 244 6.35 -0.69 -21.61
N ALA A 245 7.52 -0.05 -21.46
CA ALA A 245 8.78 -0.72 -21.19
C ALA A 245 8.80 -1.47 -19.85
N VAL A 246 8.06 -0.98 -18.83
CA VAL A 246 7.94 -1.61 -17.51
C VAL A 246 6.69 -2.48 -17.36
N ASN A 247 6.03 -2.83 -18.46
CA ASN A 247 4.84 -3.71 -18.49
C ASN A 247 3.66 -3.25 -17.62
N LEU A 248 3.48 -1.93 -17.43
CA LEU A 248 2.33 -1.37 -16.72
C LEU A 248 1.13 -1.07 -17.63
N ILE A 249 1.38 -0.88 -18.92
CA ILE A 249 0.35 -0.74 -19.95
C ILE A 249 0.69 -1.66 -21.15
N HIS A 250 -0.33 -2.07 -21.89
CA HIS A 250 -0.18 -2.89 -23.11
C HIS A 250 -0.74 -2.20 -24.32
N GLU A 251 -0.15 -2.48 -25.49
CA GLU A 251 -0.75 -2.13 -26.79
C GLU A 251 -1.49 -3.36 -27.34
N HIS A 252 -2.80 -3.29 -27.43
CA HIS A 252 -3.59 -4.25 -28.20
C HIS A 252 -3.76 -3.79 -29.64
N THR A 253 -3.38 -4.65 -30.57
CA THR A 253 -3.67 -4.45 -32.00
C THR A 253 -4.96 -5.18 -32.34
N HIS A 254 -6.08 -4.47 -32.43
CA HIS A 254 -7.33 -5.03 -32.95
C HIS A 254 -7.29 -5.05 -34.48
N ARG A 255 -7.45 -6.21 -35.10
CA ARG A 255 -7.68 -6.36 -36.53
C ARG A 255 -9.18 -6.50 -36.76
N HIS A 256 -9.84 -5.42 -37.15
CA HIS A 256 -11.10 -5.51 -37.83
C HIS A 256 -10.85 -5.71 -39.33
N ALA A 257 -11.78 -6.32 -40.05
CA ALA A 257 -11.60 -6.88 -41.39
C ALA A 257 -10.99 -5.95 -42.46
N SER A 258 -10.77 -4.66 -42.19
CA SER A 258 -10.16 -3.70 -43.12
C SER A 258 -9.22 -2.65 -42.52
N THR A 259 -9.08 -2.54 -41.20
CA THR A 259 -8.22 -1.50 -40.57
C THR A 259 -7.62 -2.01 -39.26
N ALA A 260 -6.31 -1.79 -39.08
CA ALA A 260 -5.63 -2.08 -37.79
C ALA A 260 -5.54 -0.79 -36.97
N HIS A 261 -6.07 -0.81 -35.74
CA HIS A 261 -5.91 0.29 -34.79
C HIS A 261 -5.10 -0.20 -33.56
N ARG A 262 -4.23 0.67 -33.04
CA ARG A 262 -3.50 0.43 -31.79
C ARG A 262 -4.06 1.32 -30.68
N HIS A 263 -4.43 0.73 -29.55
CA HIS A 263 -4.84 1.43 -28.35
C HIS A 263 -4.02 0.92 -27.15
N ALA A 264 -3.68 1.82 -26.22
CA ALA A 264 -3.04 1.45 -24.96
C ALA A 264 -4.11 1.24 -23.89
N HIS A 265 -3.96 0.17 -23.09
CA HIS A 265 -4.80 -0.13 -21.95
C HIS A 265 -3.94 -0.30 -20.71
N ALA A 266 -4.43 0.21 -19.54
CA ALA A 266 -3.85 -0.06 -18.24
C ALA A 266 -4.37 -1.40 -17.70
N HIS A 267 -3.58 -2.10 -16.91
CA HIS A 267 -4.03 -3.28 -16.17
C HIS A 267 -5.01 -2.84 -15.07
N GLY A 268 -6.30 -3.19 -15.23
CA GLY A 268 -7.32 -3.06 -14.20
C GLY A 268 -8.40 -4.12 -14.41
N PRO A 269 -8.97 -4.71 -13.34
CA PRO A 269 -10.05 -5.67 -13.47
C PRO A 269 -11.34 -4.94 -13.88
N GLY A 270 -11.74 -5.04 -15.18
CA GLY A 270 -13.10 -4.69 -15.56
C GLY A 270 -13.34 -3.80 -16.76
N ALA A 271 -12.35 -3.46 -17.55
CA ALA A 271 -12.59 -2.72 -18.79
C ALA A 271 -12.77 -3.69 -19.99
N ASP A 272 -13.98 -4.20 -20.17
CA ASP A 272 -14.40 -4.85 -21.42
C ASP A 272 -15.06 -3.78 -22.30
N PRO A 273 -14.44 -3.33 -23.43
CA PRO A 273 -14.95 -2.26 -24.26
C PRO A 273 -16.06 -2.68 -25.25
N ASP A 274 -16.51 -3.95 -25.24
CA ASP A 274 -17.45 -4.46 -26.24
C ASP A 274 -18.94 -4.19 -25.96
N LEU A 275 -19.30 -3.38 -24.95
CA LEU A 275 -20.71 -3.08 -24.65
C LEU A 275 -21.25 -1.74 -25.21
N ALA A 276 -20.51 -1.05 -26.08
CA ALA A 276 -20.89 0.28 -26.57
C ALA A 276 -21.10 0.38 -28.09
N HIS A 277 -21.49 -0.71 -28.78
CA HIS A 277 -21.99 -0.58 -30.17
C HIS A 277 -23.20 -1.51 -30.40
N GLY A 278 -24.35 -1.04 -29.96
CA GLY A 278 -25.67 -1.52 -30.34
C GLY A 278 -26.52 -0.35 -30.84
N HIS A 279 -26.69 -0.33 -32.15
CA HIS A 279 -27.52 0.54 -33.00
C HIS A 279 -26.95 1.87 -33.42
#